data_5ce20478276c1edf402c58f275050955
#
_entry.id   5ce20478276c1edf402c58f275050955
#
_cell.length_a   1.000
_cell.length_b   1.000
_cell.length_c   1.000
_cell.angle_alpha   90.00
_cell.angle_beta   90.00
_cell.angle_gamma   90.00
#
_symmetry.space_group_name_H-M   'P 1'
#
loop_
_entity.id
_entity.type
_entity.pdbx_description
1 polymer ?
#
loop_
_entity_poly.entity_id
_entity_poly.type
_entity_poly.pdbx_seq_one_letter_code
_entity_poly.pdbx_strand_id
1 'polypeptide(L)'
;MARRPLVKPRQDASQERSRATVDALVEATARILVREGFDKASTNRIADVAGVSVGSLYQYFPGKEALVAAVIERHQEEIARTVRRELAEVMDAPLEEAVRQLVAIAVKAHRVDPKLHSVLAEQIP
;
A
#
# COMPACT_ATOMS: atom_id res chain seq x y z
N MET A 1 32.86 8.34 -18.18
CA MET A 1 31.48 7.88 -18.11
C MET A 1 31.45 6.40 -17.74
N ALA A 2 30.85 6.09 -16.63
CA ALA A 2 30.79 4.70 -16.18
C ALA A 2 29.78 3.89 -16.99
N ARG A 3 30.25 2.78 -17.54
CA ARG A 3 29.37 1.83 -18.20
C ARG A 3 28.68 0.93 -17.15
N ARG A 4 27.39 0.73 -17.31
CA ARG A 4 26.69 -0.25 -16.50
C ARG A 4 27.18 -1.65 -16.83
N PRO A 5 27.41 -2.50 -15.83
CA PRO A 5 27.71 -3.91 -16.09
C PRO A 5 26.59 -4.56 -16.87
N LEU A 6 26.91 -5.43 -17.81
CA LEU A 6 25.93 -6.13 -18.63
C LEU A 6 24.99 -7.02 -17.78
N VAL A 7 25.45 -7.47 -16.63
CA VAL A 7 24.67 -8.30 -15.72
C VAL A 7 23.60 -7.51 -14.98
N LYS A 8 23.89 -6.24 -14.68
CA LYS A 8 23.03 -5.39 -13.85
C LYS A 8 21.64 -5.13 -14.46
N PRO A 9 21.48 -4.85 -15.77
CA PRO A 9 20.16 -4.69 -16.38
C PRO A 9 19.28 -5.92 -16.22
N ARG A 10 19.85 -7.11 -16.24
CA ARG A 10 19.09 -8.36 -16.06
C ARG A 10 18.56 -8.50 -14.63
N GLN A 11 19.42 -8.19 -13.63
CA GLN A 11 19.02 -8.18 -12.23
C GLN A 11 17.96 -7.12 -11.95
N ASP A 12 18.14 -5.92 -12.49
CA ASP A 12 17.20 -4.83 -12.34
C ASP A 12 15.84 -5.19 -12.92
N ALA A 13 15.81 -5.79 -14.11
CA ALA A 13 14.57 -6.25 -14.75
C ALA A 13 13.86 -7.33 -13.92
N SER A 14 14.63 -8.25 -13.32
CA SER A 14 14.08 -9.30 -12.45
C SER A 14 13.50 -8.69 -11.17
N GLN A 15 14.19 -7.74 -10.56
CA GLN A 15 13.69 -7.02 -9.38
C GLN A 15 12.46 -6.19 -9.69
N GLU A 16 12.42 -5.54 -10.84
CA GLU A 16 11.25 -4.78 -11.28
C GLU A 16 10.03 -5.67 -11.48
N ARG A 17 10.21 -6.85 -12.09
CA ARG A 17 9.13 -7.82 -12.25
C ARG A 17 8.63 -8.31 -10.90
N SER A 18 9.54 -8.58 -9.96
CA SER A 18 9.17 -9.00 -8.61
C SER A 18 8.37 -7.93 -7.88
N ARG A 19 8.80 -6.66 -7.97
CA ARG A 19 8.05 -5.54 -7.40
C ARG A 19 6.69 -5.40 -8.04
N ALA A 20 6.62 -5.48 -9.36
CA ALA A 20 5.35 -5.38 -10.08
C ALA A 20 4.39 -6.49 -9.66
N THR A 21 4.90 -7.70 -9.47
CA THR A 21 4.08 -8.84 -9.01
C THR A 21 3.59 -8.60 -7.58
N VAL A 22 4.48 -8.20 -6.68
CA VAL A 22 4.11 -7.89 -5.29
C VAL A 22 3.07 -6.76 -5.24
N ASP A 23 3.30 -5.68 -5.99
CA ASP A 23 2.37 -4.55 -6.04
C ASP A 23 1.01 -4.97 -6.58
N ALA A 24 0.97 -5.80 -7.61
CA ALA A 24 -0.28 -6.32 -8.18
C ALA A 24 -1.04 -7.16 -7.16
N LEU A 25 -0.34 -7.99 -6.40
CA LEU A 25 -0.95 -8.83 -5.36
C LEU A 25 -1.50 -7.99 -4.21
N VAL A 26 -0.76 -7.00 -3.76
CA VAL A 26 -1.20 -6.09 -2.68
C VAL A 26 -2.40 -5.25 -3.14
N GLU A 27 -2.35 -4.73 -4.37
CA GLU A 27 -3.45 -3.96 -4.94
C GLU A 27 -4.71 -4.81 -5.09
N ALA A 28 -4.58 -6.04 -5.59
CA ALA A 28 -5.69 -6.97 -5.72
C ALA A 28 -6.32 -7.27 -4.36
N THR A 29 -5.48 -7.49 -3.34
CA THR A 29 -5.95 -7.74 -1.97
C THR A 29 -6.77 -6.55 -1.46
N ALA A 30 -6.25 -5.33 -1.62
CA ALA A 30 -6.96 -4.12 -1.20
C ALA A 30 -8.32 -3.98 -1.89
N ARG A 31 -8.38 -4.24 -3.19
CA ARG A 31 -9.63 -4.17 -3.97
C ARG A 31 -10.66 -5.19 -3.49
N ILE A 32 -10.23 -6.41 -3.24
CA ILE A 32 -11.13 -7.46 -2.75
C ILE A 32 -11.65 -7.11 -1.36
N LEU A 33 -10.77 -6.63 -0.48
CA LEU A 33 -11.18 -6.21 0.86
C LEU A 33 -12.29 -5.16 0.81
N VAL A 34 -12.14 -4.17 -0.05
CA VAL A 34 -13.13 -3.08 -0.19
C VAL A 34 -14.43 -3.57 -0.83
N ARG A 35 -14.35 -4.39 -1.87
CA ARG A 35 -15.51 -4.81 -2.66
C ARG A 35 -16.24 -6.02 -2.09
N GLU A 36 -15.51 -6.97 -1.56
CA GLU A 36 -16.05 -8.28 -1.19
C GLU A 36 -15.90 -8.59 0.30
N GLY A 37 -14.98 -7.93 0.99
CA GLY A 37 -14.73 -8.12 2.41
C GLY A 37 -13.61 -9.12 2.69
N PHE A 38 -13.20 -9.16 3.95
CA PHE A 38 -12.07 -9.98 4.41
C PHE A 38 -12.28 -11.47 4.15
N ASP A 39 -13.48 -11.98 4.39
CA ASP A 39 -13.75 -13.42 4.28
C ASP A 39 -13.58 -13.93 2.85
N LYS A 40 -13.80 -13.09 1.85
CA LYS A 40 -13.69 -13.47 0.44
C LYS A 40 -12.30 -13.24 -0.15
N ALA A 41 -11.37 -12.69 0.61
CA ALA A 41 -10.01 -12.42 0.16
C ALA A 41 -9.11 -13.66 0.29
N SER A 42 -9.48 -14.75 -0.37
CA SER A 42 -8.65 -15.95 -0.40
C SER A 42 -7.43 -15.74 -1.30
N THR A 43 -6.38 -16.55 -1.09
CA THR A 43 -5.18 -16.48 -1.93
C THR A 43 -5.50 -16.80 -3.40
N ASN A 44 -6.41 -17.75 -3.64
CA ASN A 44 -6.86 -18.05 -5.01
C ASN A 44 -7.54 -16.85 -5.65
N ARG A 45 -8.43 -16.20 -4.93
CA ARG A 45 -9.14 -15.01 -5.41
C ARG A 45 -8.18 -13.86 -5.68
N ILE A 46 -7.24 -13.63 -4.77
CA ILE A 46 -6.23 -12.58 -4.89
C ILE A 46 -5.36 -12.81 -6.13
N ALA A 47 -4.86 -14.04 -6.31
CA ALA A 47 -4.04 -14.38 -7.47
C ALA A 47 -4.80 -14.17 -8.78
N ASP A 48 -6.07 -14.59 -8.81
CA ASP A 48 -6.94 -14.42 -9.97
C ASP A 48 -7.11 -12.94 -10.34
N VAL A 49 -7.45 -12.11 -9.37
CA VAL A 49 -7.63 -10.67 -9.60
C VAL A 49 -6.32 -9.99 -9.99
N ALA A 50 -5.21 -10.40 -9.39
CA ALA A 50 -3.89 -9.87 -9.71
C ALA A 50 -3.37 -10.29 -11.07
N GLY A 51 -3.95 -11.34 -11.67
CA GLY A 51 -3.48 -11.88 -12.93
C GLY A 51 -2.20 -12.68 -12.80
N VAL A 52 -1.95 -13.32 -11.65
CA VAL A 52 -0.77 -14.13 -11.41
C VAL A 52 -1.18 -15.52 -10.95
N SER A 53 -0.28 -16.49 -11.07
CA SER A 53 -0.55 -17.84 -10.58
C SER A 53 -0.50 -17.89 -9.05
N VAL A 54 -1.21 -18.85 -8.47
CA VAL A 54 -1.17 -19.10 -7.03
C VAL A 54 0.27 -19.44 -6.59
N GLY A 55 0.99 -20.19 -7.42
CA GLY A 55 2.39 -20.50 -7.16
C GLY A 55 3.27 -19.26 -7.04
N SER A 56 3.06 -18.29 -7.94
CA SER A 56 3.77 -17.01 -7.89
C SER A 56 3.42 -16.25 -6.62
N LEU A 57 2.15 -16.25 -6.22
CA LEU A 57 1.72 -15.62 -4.98
C LEU A 57 2.50 -16.19 -3.79
N TYR A 58 2.57 -17.52 -3.68
CA TYR A 58 3.25 -18.17 -2.56
C TYR A 58 4.76 -18.01 -2.56
N GLN A 59 5.36 -17.57 -3.67
CA GLN A 59 6.77 -17.19 -3.68
C GLN A 59 7.03 -15.93 -2.85
N TYR A 60 6.06 -15.04 -2.73
CA TYR A 60 6.22 -13.75 -2.06
C TYR A 60 5.47 -13.65 -0.74
N PHE A 61 4.38 -14.36 -0.59
CA PHE A 61 3.53 -14.29 0.61
C PHE A 61 3.16 -15.69 1.07
N PRO A 62 3.35 -16.01 2.35
CA PRO A 62 3.00 -17.33 2.87
C PRO A 62 1.49 -17.58 2.94
N GLY A 63 0.67 -16.54 2.90
CA GLY A 63 -0.77 -16.70 2.95
C GLY A 63 -1.51 -15.38 2.98
N LYS A 64 -2.81 -15.48 3.19
CA LYS A 64 -3.74 -14.35 3.22
C LYS A 64 -3.34 -13.28 4.25
N GLU A 65 -2.96 -13.71 5.43
CA GLU A 65 -2.63 -12.80 6.53
C GLU A 65 -1.45 -11.90 6.20
N ALA A 66 -0.44 -12.46 5.52
CA ALA A 66 0.72 -11.68 5.08
C ALA A 66 0.35 -10.65 4.02
N LEU A 67 -0.58 -10.99 3.13
CA LEU A 67 -1.10 -10.05 2.12
C LEU A 67 -1.87 -8.92 2.77
N VAL A 68 -2.73 -9.24 3.73
CA VAL A 68 -3.49 -8.23 4.48
C VAL A 68 -2.54 -7.32 5.26
N ALA A 69 -1.51 -7.90 5.90
CA ALA A 69 -0.48 -7.12 6.60
C ALA A 69 0.22 -6.14 5.65
N ALA A 70 0.52 -6.56 4.43
CA ALA A 70 1.13 -5.69 3.41
C ALA A 70 0.19 -4.55 3.00
N VAL A 71 -1.11 -4.81 2.90
CA VAL A 71 -2.11 -3.75 2.63
C VAL A 71 -2.14 -2.73 3.76
N ILE A 72 -2.14 -3.19 5.00
CA ILE A 72 -2.14 -2.32 6.19
C ILE A 72 -0.89 -1.45 6.19
N GLU A 73 0.28 -2.05 5.97
CA GLU A 73 1.54 -1.32 5.95
C GLU A 73 1.56 -0.26 4.85
N ARG A 74 1.09 -0.60 3.65
CA ARG A 74 1.00 0.35 2.54
C ARG A 74 0.05 1.51 2.87
N HIS A 75 -1.09 1.21 3.45
CA HIS A 75 -2.08 2.23 3.84
C HIS A 75 -1.51 3.19 4.89
N GLN A 76 -0.85 2.65 5.91
CA GLN A 76 -0.20 3.45 6.95
C GLN A 76 0.91 4.33 6.37
N GLU A 77 1.68 3.82 5.42
CA GLU A 77 2.73 4.59 4.77
C GLU A 77 2.17 5.72 3.91
N GLU A 78 1.05 5.51 3.23
CA GLU A 78 0.36 6.57 2.48
C GLU A 78 -0.10 7.70 3.41
N ILE A 79 -0.68 7.34 4.55
CA ILE A 79 -1.11 8.31 5.56
C ILE A 79 0.11 9.08 6.09
N ALA A 80 1.17 8.37 6.44
CA ALA A 80 2.38 8.97 6.97
C ALA A 80 3.03 9.95 5.99
N ARG A 81 3.09 9.59 4.70
CA ARG A 81 3.63 10.47 3.66
C ARG A 81 2.79 11.74 3.52
N THR A 82 1.48 11.61 3.55
CA THR A 82 0.57 12.76 3.47
C THR A 82 0.82 13.71 4.64
N VAL A 83 0.90 13.15 5.86
CA VAL A 83 1.13 13.94 7.08
C VAL A 83 2.49 14.62 7.03
N ARG A 84 3.56 13.89 6.69
CA ARG A 84 4.92 14.45 6.64
C ARG A 84 5.01 15.61 5.65
N ARG A 85 4.42 15.46 4.48
CA ARG A 85 4.44 16.48 3.43
C ARG A 85 3.76 17.76 3.88
N GLU A 86 2.61 17.63 4.51
CA GLU A 86 1.84 18.79 4.97
C GLU A 86 2.47 19.43 6.23
N LEU A 87 3.05 18.64 7.13
CA LEU A 87 3.70 19.16 8.34
C LEU A 87 4.90 20.05 8.01
N ALA A 88 5.62 19.76 6.93
CA ALA A 88 6.76 20.57 6.52
C ALA A 88 6.35 22.04 6.28
N GLU A 89 5.14 22.28 5.78
CA GLU A 89 4.61 23.63 5.54
C GLU A 89 4.17 24.32 6.83
N VAL A 90 3.73 23.56 7.82
CA VAL A 90 3.23 24.10 9.09
C VAL A 90 4.36 24.74 9.91
N MET A 91 5.57 24.21 9.80
CA MET A 91 6.72 24.65 10.60
C MET A 91 7.05 26.15 10.43
N ASP A 92 6.74 26.71 9.26
CA ASP A 92 7.05 28.10 8.94
C ASP A 92 5.84 29.04 9.07
N ALA A 93 4.69 28.53 9.51
CA ALA A 93 3.46 29.29 9.57
C ALA A 93 3.28 30.00 10.92
N PRO A 94 2.59 31.18 10.95
CA PRO A 94 2.15 31.77 12.21
C PRO A 94 1.25 30.83 13.01
N LEU A 95 1.19 31.01 14.32
CA LEU A 95 0.49 30.09 15.24
C LEU A 95 -0.96 29.81 14.83
N GLU A 96 -1.74 30.84 14.53
CA GLU A 96 -3.14 30.66 14.12
C GLU A 96 -3.27 29.84 12.85
N GLU A 97 -2.43 30.15 11.87
CA GLU A 97 -2.41 29.42 10.61
C GLU A 97 -1.92 27.97 10.81
N ALA A 98 -0.92 27.79 11.67
CA ALA A 98 -0.41 26.45 12.00
C ALA A 98 -1.51 25.57 12.60
N VAL A 99 -2.31 26.09 13.53
CA VAL A 99 -3.42 25.35 14.14
C VAL A 99 -4.46 24.96 13.07
N ARG A 100 -4.80 25.90 12.20
CA ARG A 100 -5.75 25.67 11.12
C ARG A 100 -5.26 24.60 10.17
N GLN A 101 -3.99 24.64 9.81
CA GLN A 101 -3.36 23.65 8.93
C GLN A 101 -3.28 22.27 9.60
N LEU A 102 -2.99 22.20 10.89
CA LEU A 102 -2.97 20.92 11.62
C LEU A 102 -4.34 20.24 11.61
N VAL A 103 -5.42 21.00 11.81
CA VAL A 103 -6.77 20.46 11.71
C VAL A 103 -7.04 19.93 10.29
N ALA A 104 -6.65 20.70 9.27
CA ALA A 104 -6.81 20.31 7.88
C ALA A 104 -6.02 19.02 7.55
N ILE A 105 -4.81 18.87 8.10
CA ILE A 105 -3.99 17.67 7.94
C ILE A 105 -4.67 16.45 8.58
N ALA A 106 -5.22 16.61 9.77
CA ALA A 106 -5.93 15.53 10.45
C ALA A 106 -7.13 15.05 9.63
N VAL A 107 -7.92 15.97 9.08
CA VAL A 107 -9.06 15.64 8.22
C VAL A 107 -8.59 14.94 6.94
N LYS A 108 -7.53 15.43 6.31
CA LYS A 108 -6.98 14.85 5.09
C LYS A 108 -6.44 13.45 5.32
N ALA A 109 -5.77 13.21 6.45
CA ALA A 109 -5.26 11.88 6.82
C ALA A 109 -6.41 10.87 6.94
N HIS A 110 -7.53 11.27 7.52
CA HIS A 110 -8.71 10.41 7.63
C HIS A 110 -9.39 10.13 6.28
N ARG A 111 -9.11 10.93 5.26
CA ARG A 111 -9.69 10.76 3.92
C ARG A 111 -8.81 9.97 2.97
N VAL A 112 -7.64 9.51 3.41
CA VAL A 112 -6.81 8.60 2.60
C VAL A 112 -7.51 7.25 2.57
N ASP A 113 -8.13 6.95 1.42
CA ASP A 113 -8.87 5.72 1.18
C ASP A 113 -9.81 5.33 2.33
N PRO A 114 -10.90 6.08 2.56
CA PRO A 114 -11.77 5.83 3.72
C PRO A 114 -12.47 4.48 3.69
N LYS A 115 -12.76 3.92 2.52
CA LYS A 115 -13.39 2.60 2.38
C LYS A 115 -12.44 1.51 2.84
N LEU A 116 -11.19 1.56 2.41
CA LEU A 116 -10.18 0.62 2.84
C LEU A 116 -9.93 0.74 4.34
N HIS A 117 -9.80 1.97 4.84
CA HIS A 117 -9.60 2.22 6.26
C HIS A 117 -10.70 1.58 7.11
N SER A 118 -11.95 1.75 6.69
CA SER A 118 -13.11 1.17 7.39
C SER A 118 -13.03 -0.36 7.43
N VAL A 119 -12.71 -1.00 6.32
CA VAL A 119 -12.57 -2.46 6.26
C VAL A 119 -11.45 -2.95 7.18
N LEU A 120 -10.29 -2.27 7.14
CA LEU A 120 -9.16 -2.65 7.97
C LEU A 120 -9.45 -2.48 9.47
N ALA A 121 -10.21 -1.45 9.83
CA ALA A 121 -10.58 -1.19 11.22
C ALA A 121 -11.64 -2.16 11.75
N GLU A 122 -12.60 -2.55 10.92
CA GLU A 122 -13.79 -3.28 11.37
C GLU A 122 -13.76 -4.78 11.09
N GLN A 123 -13.11 -5.22 10.01
CA GLN A 123 -13.20 -6.61 9.56
C GLN A 123 -11.95 -7.44 9.85
N ILE A 124 -10.81 -6.82 10.08
CA ILE A 124 -9.58 -7.55 10.32
C ILE A 124 -9.48 -7.94 11.79
N PRO A 125 -9.31 -9.26 12.09
CA PRO A 125 -9.20 -9.73 13.47
C PRO A 125 -7.96 -9.22 14.19
#